data_dcc5a2f913fe95f1a8b6a03c512241d4
#
_entry.id   dcc5a2f913fe95f1a8b6a03c512241d4
#
_cell.length_a   1.000
_cell.length_b   1.000
_cell.length_c   1.000
_cell.angle_alpha   90.00
_cell.angle_beta   90.00
_cell.angle_gamma   90.00
#
_symmetry.space_group_name_H-M   'P 1'
#
loop_
_entity.id
_entity.type
_entity.pdbx_description
1 polymer ?
#
loop_
_entity_poly.entity_id
_entity_poly.type
_entity_poly.pdbx_seq_one_letter_code
_entity_poly.pdbx_strand_id
1 'polypeptide(L)'
;MSVATETPRKRRRWPVVLIVVVVLLAAIAVIAEFVLRGVVDRMIAQQVEQSLPDGATGKVDAHAKGIVIPQLIGGKLDDVEISSAKLTIDGVPLAADVTAHDVPIDGKGDVRDVDGNVTLASSSVKDLAKYSPLFDRLSLADGGVELSGKTAVLGYDITYAAKGAVVAQDDGKGITITPKTVRITNSALGLKVDSIPGVTNVPVQVCTAQFLPSQLRVRSLDITSSEASVRVTADSLPLNEQGLQTVGKCG
;
A
#
# COMPACT_ATOMS: atom_id res chain seq x y z
N MET A 1 34.50 82.12 -22.24
CA MET A 1 33.59 81.38 -21.32
C MET A 1 32.84 80.37 -22.18
N SER A 2 33.27 79.10 -22.21
CA SER A 2 32.57 78.04 -22.98
C SER A 2 31.68 77.28 -22.00
N VAL A 3 30.38 77.38 -22.24
CA VAL A 3 29.36 76.65 -21.51
C VAL A 3 29.30 75.24 -22.09
N ALA A 4 29.73 74.20 -21.31
CA ALA A 4 29.55 72.83 -21.68
C ALA A 4 28.10 72.41 -21.44
N THR A 5 27.38 72.08 -22.54
CA THR A 5 26.04 71.55 -22.48
C THR A 5 26.10 70.07 -22.18
N GLU A 6 25.80 69.65 -20.94
CA GLU A 6 25.65 68.26 -20.54
C GLU A 6 24.36 67.72 -21.15
N THR A 7 24.51 66.76 -22.09
CA THR A 7 23.39 66.00 -22.63
C THR A 7 22.90 64.98 -21.60
N PRO A 8 21.59 64.95 -21.19
CA PRO A 8 21.09 63.99 -20.23
C PRO A 8 21.16 62.58 -20.85
N ARG A 9 21.95 61.70 -20.24
CA ARG A 9 21.98 60.28 -20.54
C ARG A 9 20.60 59.66 -20.30
N LYS A 10 19.88 59.36 -21.38
CA LYS A 10 18.60 58.66 -21.38
C LYS A 10 18.81 57.28 -20.76
N ARG A 11 18.51 57.15 -19.44
CA ARG A 11 18.60 55.89 -18.70
C ARG A 11 17.73 54.85 -19.42
N ARG A 12 18.39 53.89 -20.05
CA ARG A 12 17.76 52.80 -20.78
C ARG A 12 16.91 51.99 -19.80
N ARG A 13 15.59 52.30 -19.69
CA ARG A 13 14.61 51.66 -18.75
C ARG A 13 14.25 50.25 -19.21
N TRP A 14 14.71 49.84 -20.41
CA TRP A 14 14.39 48.56 -21.00
C TRP A 14 14.83 47.33 -20.17
N PRO A 15 16.02 47.26 -19.53
CA PRO A 15 16.37 46.13 -18.67
C PRO A 15 15.47 46.01 -17.44
N VAL A 16 14.97 47.13 -16.89
CA VAL A 16 14.06 47.13 -15.76
C VAL A 16 12.69 46.54 -16.15
N VAL A 17 12.18 46.94 -17.31
CA VAL A 17 10.93 46.39 -17.87
C VAL A 17 11.06 44.88 -18.10
N LEU A 18 12.19 44.45 -18.69
CA LEU A 18 12.45 43.02 -18.92
C LEU A 18 12.49 42.22 -17.61
N ILE A 19 13.15 42.72 -16.58
CA ILE A 19 13.20 42.09 -15.25
C ILE A 19 11.78 41.99 -14.66
N VAL A 20 10.99 43.06 -14.73
CA VAL A 20 9.61 43.06 -14.22
C VAL A 20 8.75 42.02 -14.94
N VAL A 21 8.87 41.92 -16.27
CA VAL A 21 8.15 40.92 -17.09
C VAL A 21 8.56 39.50 -16.70
N VAL A 22 9.88 39.25 -16.57
CA VAL A 22 10.39 37.93 -16.14
C VAL A 22 9.89 37.53 -14.76
N VAL A 23 9.91 38.48 -13.80
CA VAL A 23 9.40 38.23 -12.44
C VAL A 23 7.89 37.94 -12.45
N LEU A 24 7.13 38.69 -13.26
CA LEU A 24 5.69 38.47 -13.39
C LEU A 24 5.38 37.11 -14.03
N LEU A 25 6.10 36.72 -15.08
CA LEU A 25 5.97 35.41 -15.71
C LEU A 25 6.35 34.27 -14.74
N ALA A 26 7.42 34.44 -13.97
CA ALA A 26 7.81 33.49 -12.94
C ALA A 26 6.74 33.35 -11.85
N ALA A 27 6.15 34.44 -11.40
CA ALA A 27 5.05 34.42 -10.44
C ALA A 27 3.81 33.69 -10.99
N ILE A 28 3.45 33.94 -12.26
CA ILE A 28 2.34 33.23 -12.92
C ILE A 28 2.65 31.74 -13.03
N ALA A 29 3.87 31.34 -13.39
CA ALA A 29 4.27 29.94 -13.49
C ALA A 29 4.19 29.23 -12.14
N VAL A 30 4.61 29.88 -11.04
CA VAL A 30 4.50 29.32 -9.68
C VAL A 30 3.03 29.12 -9.28
N ILE A 31 2.18 30.11 -9.54
CA ILE A 31 0.75 30.00 -9.24
C ILE A 31 0.11 28.88 -10.05
N ALA A 32 0.43 28.79 -11.34
CA ALA A 32 -0.07 27.73 -12.22
C ALA A 32 0.37 26.34 -11.73
N GLU A 33 1.61 26.19 -11.27
CA GLU A 33 2.11 24.93 -10.70
C GLU A 33 1.29 24.50 -9.49
N PHE A 34 1.02 25.41 -8.54
CA PHE A 34 0.23 25.09 -7.34
C PHE A 34 -1.21 24.69 -7.70
N VAL A 35 -1.83 25.38 -8.64
CA VAL A 35 -3.21 25.08 -9.06
C VAL A 35 -3.27 23.73 -9.77
N LEU A 36 -2.35 23.50 -10.74
CA LEU A 36 -2.31 22.25 -11.51
C LEU A 36 -2.00 21.05 -10.64
N ARG A 37 -1.06 21.17 -9.70
CA ARG A 37 -0.76 20.10 -8.74
C ARG A 37 -2.02 19.67 -7.98
N GLY A 38 -2.77 20.59 -7.39
CA GLY A 38 -4.00 20.25 -6.69
C GLY A 38 -5.13 19.70 -7.57
N VAL A 39 -5.09 19.94 -8.88
CA VAL A 39 -6.00 19.29 -9.84
C VAL A 39 -5.55 17.86 -10.10
N VAL A 40 -4.26 17.66 -10.39
CA VAL A 40 -3.67 16.34 -10.68
C VAL A 40 -3.84 15.40 -9.48
N ASP A 41 -3.50 15.85 -8.26
CA ASP A 41 -3.64 15.05 -7.04
C ASP A 41 -5.08 14.57 -6.85
N ARG A 42 -6.06 15.44 -7.06
CA ARG A 42 -7.49 15.08 -6.99
C ARG A 42 -7.92 14.12 -8.10
N MET A 43 -7.41 14.29 -9.32
CA MET A 43 -7.74 13.38 -10.42
C MET A 43 -7.19 11.98 -10.15
N ILE A 44 -5.96 11.87 -9.67
CA ILE A 44 -5.36 10.57 -9.30
C ILE A 44 -6.16 9.92 -8.19
N ALA A 45 -6.45 10.66 -7.10
CA ALA A 45 -7.22 10.13 -5.98
C ALA A 45 -8.61 9.62 -6.42
N GLN A 46 -9.34 10.39 -7.22
CA GLN A 46 -10.64 9.98 -7.76
C GLN A 46 -10.54 8.76 -8.68
N GLN A 47 -9.52 8.69 -9.53
CA GLN A 47 -9.31 7.56 -10.41
C GLN A 47 -9.03 6.28 -9.61
N VAL A 48 -8.21 6.37 -8.56
CA VAL A 48 -7.92 5.25 -7.66
C VAL A 48 -9.17 4.83 -6.90
N GLU A 49 -9.93 5.78 -6.33
CA GLU A 49 -11.18 5.50 -5.62
C GLU A 49 -12.21 4.79 -6.52
N GLN A 50 -12.30 5.17 -7.80
CA GLN A 50 -13.20 4.54 -8.78
C GLN A 50 -12.71 3.16 -9.25
N SER A 51 -11.42 2.90 -9.12
CA SER A 51 -10.79 1.63 -9.53
C SER A 51 -10.66 0.64 -8.39
N LEU A 52 -11.15 0.98 -7.20
CA LEU A 52 -11.16 0.06 -6.07
C LEU A 52 -12.02 -1.17 -6.41
N PRO A 53 -11.59 -2.38 -6.02
CA PRO A 53 -12.36 -3.59 -6.27
C PRO A 53 -13.69 -3.59 -5.51
N ASP A 54 -14.62 -4.44 -5.93
CA ASP A 54 -15.89 -4.64 -5.24
C ASP A 54 -15.64 -5.00 -3.77
N GLY A 55 -16.40 -4.36 -2.87
CA GLY A 55 -16.23 -4.52 -1.42
C GLY A 55 -15.17 -3.58 -0.79
N ALA A 56 -14.38 -2.87 -1.60
CA ALA A 56 -13.46 -1.86 -1.10
C ALA A 56 -14.08 -0.46 -1.13
N THR A 57 -13.92 0.27 -0.03
CA THR A 57 -14.38 1.65 0.12
C THR A 57 -13.39 2.44 0.96
N GLY A 58 -13.24 3.73 0.69
CA GLY A 58 -12.36 4.60 1.47
C GLY A 58 -12.02 5.86 0.71
N LYS A 59 -11.41 6.81 1.42
CA LYS A 59 -10.83 8.00 0.80
C LYS A 59 -9.35 7.77 0.55
N VAL A 60 -8.91 8.22 -0.60
CA VAL A 60 -7.53 8.15 -1.04
C VAL A 60 -6.99 9.56 -1.19
N ASP A 61 -5.83 9.79 -0.63
CA ASP A 61 -5.04 11.00 -0.87
C ASP A 61 -3.91 10.65 -1.86
N ALA A 62 -3.71 11.50 -2.84
CA ALA A 62 -2.65 11.32 -3.84
C ALA A 62 -1.80 12.59 -3.92
N HIS A 63 -0.50 12.40 -4.11
CA HIS A 63 0.48 13.47 -4.23
C HIS A 63 1.45 13.19 -5.36
N ALA A 64 1.41 14.03 -6.40
CA ALA A 64 2.46 14.07 -7.42
C ALA A 64 3.64 14.93 -6.93
N LYS A 65 4.84 14.32 -6.84
CA LYS A 65 6.07 15.01 -6.43
C LYS A 65 6.73 15.77 -7.60
N GLY A 66 7.64 16.66 -7.26
CA GLY A 66 8.40 17.44 -8.24
C GLY A 66 7.60 18.61 -8.85
N ILE A 67 8.00 19.07 -10.03
CA ILE A 67 7.34 20.13 -10.78
C ILE A 67 6.37 19.48 -11.77
N VAL A 68 5.07 19.68 -11.57
CA VAL A 68 4.02 18.95 -12.31
C VAL A 68 3.90 19.39 -13.77
N ILE A 69 4.09 20.68 -14.07
CA ILE A 69 3.93 21.21 -15.43
C ILE A 69 4.81 20.49 -16.46
N PRO A 70 6.15 20.38 -16.30
CA PRO A 70 6.98 19.66 -17.27
C PRO A 70 6.65 18.17 -17.33
N GLN A 71 6.26 17.54 -16.23
CA GLN A 71 5.86 16.14 -16.18
C GLN A 71 4.60 15.89 -17.02
N LEU A 72 3.58 16.78 -16.90
CA LEU A 72 2.37 16.71 -17.74
C LEU A 72 2.69 16.84 -19.22
N ILE A 73 3.62 17.73 -19.60
CA ILE A 73 4.08 17.88 -20.98
C ILE A 73 4.82 16.61 -21.45
N GLY A 74 5.58 15.99 -20.55
CA GLY A 74 6.30 14.73 -20.78
C GLY A 74 5.40 13.48 -20.83
N GLY A 75 4.13 13.60 -20.43
CA GLY A 75 3.16 12.51 -20.43
C GLY A 75 3.31 11.49 -19.29
N LYS A 76 4.17 11.77 -18.31
CA LYS A 76 4.41 10.91 -17.15
C LYS A 76 4.65 11.75 -15.90
N LEU A 77 4.19 11.25 -14.76
CA LEU A 77 4.56 11.76 -13.45
C LEU A 77 5.76 10.97 -12.94
N ASP A 78 6.79 11.69 -12.48
CA ASP A 78 8.05 11.07 -12.03
C ASP A 78 7.85 10.23 -10.78
N ASP A 79 7.13 10.80 -9.80
CA ASP A 79 6.85 10.21 -8.50
C ASP A 79 5.40 10.48 -8.09
N VAL A 80 4.68 9.45 -7.71
CA VAL A 80 3.32 9.57 -7.15
C VAL A 80 3.25 8.80 -5.84
N GLU A 81 2.83 9.47 -4.78
CA GLU A 81 2.47 8.88 -3.51
C GLU A 81 0.95 8.80 -3.39
N ILE A 82 0.45 7.64 -3.01
CA ILE A 82 -0.96 7.37 -2.78
C ILE A 82 -1.07 6.84 -1.36
N SER A 83 -1.93 7.44 -0.55
CA SER A 83 -2.15 6.99 0.82
C SER A 83 -3.63 6.92 1.16
N SER A 84 -3.97 5.99 2.02
CA SER A 84 -5.30 5.87 2.61
C SER A 84 -5.20 5.40 4.05
N ALA A 85 -5.53 6.27 4.97
CA ALA A 85 -5.54 5.94 6.39
C ALA A 85 -6.78 5.14 6.82
N LYS A 86 -7.83 5.10 5.98
CA LYS A 86 -9.13 4.48 6.29
C LYS A 86 -9.72 3.81 5.05
N LEU A 87 -8.98 2.88 4.49
CA LEU A 87 -9.49 1.97 3.48
C LEU A 87 -10.25 0.83 4.18
N THR A 88 -11.36 0.40 3.63
CA THR A 88 -12.12 -0.75 4.13
C THR A 88 -12.30 -1.74 3.00
N ILE A 89 -11.90 -2.98 3.20
CA ILE A 89 -12.09 -4.08 2.24
C ILE A 89 -12.95 -5.13 2.92
N ASP A 90 -14.11 -5.44 2.34
CA ASP A 90 -15.10 -6.37 2.91
C ASP A 90 -15.43 -6.10 4.39
N GLY A 91 -15.53 -4.81 4.75
CA GLY A 91 -15.81 -4.40 6.13
C GLY A 91 -14.61 -4.41 7.08
N VAL A 92 -13.42 -4.79 6.61
CA VAL A 92 -12.17 -4.80 7.39
C VAL A 92 -11.41 -3.51 7.17
N PRO A 93 -11.23 -2.64 8.18
CA PRO A 93 -10.47 -1.41 8.04
C PRO A 93 -8.97 -1.68 8.01
N LEU A 94 -8.26 -0.99 7.11
CA LEU A 94 -6.82 -1.02 6.95
C LEU A 94 -6.28 0.35 6.51
N ALA A 95 -4.99 0.55 6.62
CA ALA A 95 -4.28 1.65 5.99
C ALA A 95 -3.40 1.13 4.86
N ALA A 96 -3.22 1.94 3.82
CA ALA A 96 -2.36 1.61 2.70
C ALA A 96 -1.60 2.84 2.23
N ASP A 97 -0.31 2.66 1.95
CA ASP A 97 0.58 3.65 1.38
C ASP A 97 1.29 3.03 0.18
N VAL A 98 1.30 3.72 -0.94
CA VAL A 98 1.92 3.24 -2.18
C VAL A 98 2.71 4.37 -2.81
N THR A 99 3.94 4.09 -3.20
CA THR A 99 4.76 4.96 -4.04
C THR A 99 4.99 4.28 -5.38
N ALA A 100 4.91 5.04 -6.45
CA ALA A 100 5.13 4.55 -7.80
C ALA A 100 5.87 5.60 -8.64
N HIS A 101 6.74 5.14 -9.54
CA HIS A 101 7.54 5.97 -10.42
C HIS A 101 7.08 5.86 -11.88
N ASP A 102 7.42 6.86 -12.69
CA ASP A 102 7.11 6.90 -14.13
C ASP A 102 5.62 6.67 -14.46
N VAL A 103 4.72 7.24 -13.66
CA VAL A 103 3.27 7.00 -13.79
C VAL A 103 2.71 7.68 -15.04
N PRO A 104 2.21 6.95 -16.06
CA PRO A 104 1.62 7.53 -17.26
C PRO A 104 0.35 8.32 -16.91
N ILE A 105 0.24 9.56 -17.41
CA ILE A 105 -0.93 10.44 -17.14
C ILE A 105 -2.20 9.99 -17.84
N ASP A 106 -2.09 9.18 -18.88
CA ASP A 106 -3.23 8.63 -19.62
C ASP A 106 -3.72 7.30 -19.03
N GLY A 107 -3.12 6.83 -17.93
CA GLY A 107 -3.44 5.55 -17.29
C GLY A 107 -3.14 4.32 -18.15
N LYS A 108 -2.33 4.47 -19.21
CA LYS A 108 -1.96 3.38 -20.11
C LYS A 108 -0.45 3.16 -20.10
N GLY A 109 -0.07 1.90 -19.99
CA GLY A 109 1.33 1.51 -19.92
C GLY A 109 1.70 1.01 -18.53
N ASP A 110 2.98 1.03 -18.23
CA ASP A 110 3.54 0.48 -17.01
C ASP A 110 4.00 1.60 -16.10
N VAL A 111 3.69 1.48 -14.82
CA VAL A 111 4.37 2.20 -13.73
C VAL A 111 5.60 1.41 -13.31
N ARG A 112 6.59 2.09 -12.76
CA ARG A 112 7.85 1.48 -12.32
C ARG A 112 8.02 1.61 -10.81
N ASP A 113 8.88 0.71 -10.28
CA ASP A 113 9.35 0.75 -8.90
C ASP A 113 8.22 1.00 -7.90
N VAL A 114 7.16 0.17 -8.02
CA VAL A 114 6.03 0.23 -7.11
C VAL A 114 6.45 -0.33 -5.75
N ASP A 115 6.25 0.45 -4.71
CA ASP A 115 6.45 0.06 -3.31
C ASP A 115 5.18 0.38 -2.52
N GLY A 116 4.54 -0.64 -2.00
CA GLY A 116 3.30 -0.53 -1.25
C GLY A 116 3.45 -1.10 0.16
N ASN A 117 2.85 -0.45 1.12
CA ASN A 117 2.72 -0.92 2.49
C ASN A 117 1.26 -0.95 2.91
N VAL A 118 0.79 -2.10 3.38
CA VAL A 118 -0.57 -2.29 3.89
C VAL A 118 -0.49 -2.62 5.37
N THR A 119 -1.19 -1.85 6.20
CA THR A 119 -1.18 -2.00 7.66
C THR A 119 -2.58 -2.31 8.17
N LEU A 120 -2.69 -3.39 8.93
CA LEU A 120 -3.90 -3.80 9.64
C LEU A 120 -3.70 -3.64 11.14
N ALA A 121 -4.57 -2.88 11.78
CA ALA A 121 -4.58 -2.80 13.24
C ALA A 121 -5.06 -4.13 13.87
N SER A 122 -4.64 -4.41 15.09
CA SER A 122 -5.06 -5.62 15.85
C SER A 122 -6.59 -5.73 15.99
N SER A 123 -7.31 -4.60 16.03
CA SER A 123 -8.77 -4.57 16.00
C SER A 123 -9.34 -5.15 14.71
N SER A 124 -8.78 -4.75 13.56
CA SER A 124 -9.19 -5.21 12.23
C SER A 124 -8.94 -6.70 12.03
N VAL A 125 -7.82 -7.21 12.55
CA VAL A 125 -7.49 -8.65 12.50
C VAL A 125 -8.49 -9.49 13.29
N LYS A 126 -8.98 -9.00 14.42
CA LYS A 126 -10.03 -9.69 15.18
C LYS A 126 -11.34 -9.82 14.39
N ASP A 127 -11.65 -8.84 13.54
CA ASP A 127 -12.84 -8.88 12.72
C ASP A 127 -12.74 -9.92 11.59
N LEU A 128 -11.53 -10.27 11.15
CA LEU A 128 -11.31 -11.35 10.17
C LEU A 128 -11.79 -12.71 10.68
N ALA A 129 -11.79 -12.95 11.98
CA ALA A 129 -12.28 -14.19 12.54
C ALA A 129 -13.77 -14.44 12.21
N LYS A 130 -14.56 -13.39 11.97
CA LYS A 130 -15.98 -13.49 11.61
C LYS A 130 -16.21 -14.14 10.23
N TYR A 131 -15.20 -14.09 9.37
CA TYR A 131 -15.26 -14.61 8.00
C TYR A 131 -14.70 -16.03 7.87
N SER A 132 -14.20 -16.61 8.95
CA SER A 132 -13.63 -17.97 8.92
C SER A 132 -14.41 -18.93 9.82
N PRO A 133 -14.87 -20.06 9.29
CA PRO A 133 -15.47 -21.11 10.12
C PRO A 133 -14.44 -21.92 10.89
N LEU A 134 -13.14 -21.67 10.65
CA LEU A 134 -12.06 -22.49 11.22
C LEU A 134 -11.64 -22.04 12.62
N PHE A 135 -11.88 -20.78 12.98
CA PHE A 135 -11.47 -20.25 14.28
C PHE A 135 -12.45 -19.17 14.76
N ASP A 136 -12.66 -19.12 16.07
CA ASP A 136 -13.55 -18.15 16.72
C ASP A 136 -12.81 -16.84 17.03
N ARG A 137 -11.48 -16.90 17.17
CA ARG A 137 -10.63 -15.76 17.52
C ARG A 137 -9.32 -15.81 16.74
N LEU A 138 -8.94 -14.66 16.22
CA LEU A 138 -7.64 -14.39 15.63
C LEU A 138 -7.07 -13.14 16.30
N SER A 139 -5.82 -13.18 16.69
CA SER A 139 -5.11 -12.04 17.27
C SER A 139 -3.66 -12.01 16.82
N LEU A 140 -3.08 -10.82 16.82
CA LEU A 140 -1.67 -10.64 16.53
C LEU A 140 -0.82 -10.91 17.76
N ALA A 141 0.36 -11.43 17.54
CA ALA A 141 1.43 -11.58 18.52
C ALA A 141 2.75 -11.19 17.85
N ASP A 142 3.76 -10.87 18.65
CA ASP A 142 5.05 -10.46 18.10
C ASP A 142 5.67 -11.57 17.23
N GLY A 143 5.87 -11.23 15.95
CA GLY A 143 6.37 -12.14 14.91
C GLY A 143 5.36 -13.16 14.39
N GLY A 144 4.07 -13.03 14.70
CA GLY A 144 3.08 -14.00 14.22
C GLY A 144 1.65 -13.78 14.68
N VAL A 145 0.88 -14.87 14.70
CA VAL A 145 -0.55 -14.86 15.03
C VAL A 145 -0.90 -15.89 16.09
N GLU A 146 -1.93 -15.58 16.84
CA GLU A 146 -2.58 -16.52 17.76
C GLU A 146 -4.01 -16.74 17.28
N LEU A 147 -4.42 -18.00 17.19
CA LEU A 147 -5.78 -18.38 16.84
C LEU A 147 -6.36 -19.36 17.86
N SER A 148 -7.64 -19.29 18.08
CA SER A 148 -8.35 -20.28 18.90
C SER A 148 -9.76 -20.52 18.36
N GLY A 149 -10.25 -21.71 18.59
CA GLY A 149 -11.57 -22.12 18.15
C GLY A 149 -12.06 -23.36 18.85
N LYS A 150 -13.26 -23.78 18.44
CA LYS A 150 -13.89 -25.01 18.87
C LYS A 150 -14.26 -25.85 17.65
N THR A 151 -14.12 -27.13 17.76
CA THR A 151 -14.55 -28.08 16.74
C THR A 151 -15.05 -29.34 17.39
N ALA A 152 -15.97 -30.05 16.74
CA ALA A 152 -16.41 -31.36 17.19
C ALA A 152 -15.66 -32.46 16.44
N VAL A 153 -15.03 -33.38 17.18
CA VAL A 153 -14.37 -34.55 16.63
C VAL A 153 -14.96 -35.79 17.28
N LEU A 154 -15.50 -36.67 16.46
CA LEU A 154 -16.17 -37.89 16.92
C LEU A 154 -17.26 -37.66 17.99
N GLY A 155 -17.96 -36.52 17.89
CA GLY A 155 -19.01 -36.16 18.85
C GLY A 155 -18.52 -35.47 20.14
N TYR A 156 -17.24 -35.23 20.28
CA TYR A 156 -16.66 -34.53 21.44
C TYR A 156 -16.25 -33.10 21.05
N ASP A 157 -16.65 -32.12 21.88
CA ASP A 157 -16.24 -30.73 21.71
C ASP A 157 -14.78 -30.57 22.10
N ILE A 158 -13.98 -30.13 21.14
CA ILE A 158 -12.56 -29.86 21.33
C ILE A 158 -12.33 -28.35 21.19
N THR A 159 -11.69 -27.78 22.18
CA THR A 159 -11.16 -26.41 22.11
C THR A 159 -9.69 -26.47 21.76
N TYR A 160 -9.28 -25.68 20.76
CA TYR A 160 -7.89 -25.58 20.38
C TYR A 160 -7.41 -24.12 20.44
N ALA A 161 -6.12 -23.95 20.68
CA ALA A 161 -5.41 -22.69 20.59
C ALA A 161 -4.06 -22.96 19.95
N ALA A 162 -3.69 -22.15 18.99
CA ALA A 162 -2.40 -22.24 18.32
C ALA A 162 -1.75 -20.87 18.21
N LYS A 163 -0.41 -20.84 18.34
CA LYS A 163 0.44 -19.71 18.02
C LYS A 163 1.37 -20.10 16.90
N GLY A 164 1.53 -19.23 15.91
CA GLY A 164 2.40 -19.49 14.78
C GLY A 164 3.17 -18.24 14.39
N ALA A 165 4.45 -18.43 14.04
CA ALA A 165 5.24 -17.40 13.37
C ALA A 165 4.82 -17.30 11.90
N VAL A 166 4.79 -16.09 11.35
CA VAL A 166 4.45 -15.84 9.95
C VAL A 166 5.57 -15.00 9.34
N VAL A 167 6.10 -15.46 8.20
CA VAL A 167 7.16 -14.77 7.47
C VAL A 167 6.86 -14.79 5.98
N ALA A 168 7.30 -13.76 5.27
CA ALA A 168 7.26 -13.75 3.80
C ALA A 168 8.23 -14.81 3.24
N GLN A 169 7.88 -15.41 2.10
CA GLN A 169 8.77 -16.30 1.36
C GLN A 169 9.81 -15.48 0.58
N ASP A 170 11.02 -16.03 0.39
CA ASP A 170 12.12 -15.33 -0.28
C ASP A 170 11.79 -14.94 -1.73
N ASP A 171 10.95 -15.74 -2.42
CA ASP A 171 10.49 -15.45 -3.78
C ASP A 171 9.38 -14.40 -3.85
N GLY A 172 8.86 -13.98 -2.71
CA GLY A 172 7.79 -12.98 -2.57
C GLY A 172 6.41 -13.45 -3.05
N LYS A 173 6.23 -14.74 -3.32
CA LYS A 173 4.96 -15.28 -3.86
C LYS A 173 4.02 -15.78 -2.77
N GLY A 174 4.50 -15.93 -1.56
CA GLY A 174 3.72 -16.48 -0.48
C GLY A 174 4.23 -16.10 0.89
N ILE A 175 3.56 -16.65 1.89
CA ILE A 175 3.96 -16.58 3.28
C ILE A 175 4.16 -17.98 3.82
N THR A 176 5.04 -18.12 4.81
CA THR A 176 5.25 -19.36 5.54
C THR A 176 4.74 -19.19 6.96
N ILE A 177 3.82 -20.05 7.36
CA ILE A 177 3.27 -20.10 8.72
C ILE A 177 3.90 -21.31 9.43
N THR A 178 4.61 -21.06 10.54
CA THR A 178 5.21 -22.11 11.34
C THR A 178 4.53 -22.18 12.69
N PRO A 179 3.69 -23.21 12.97
CA PRO A 179 3.11 -23.41 14.28
C PRO A 179 4.21 -23.56 15.34
N LYS A 180 4.17 -22.76 16.39
CA LYS A 180 5.12 -22.82 17.52
C LYS A 180 4.53 -23.57 18.71
N THR A 181 3.25 -23.34 18.98
CA THR A 181 2.51 -24.03 20.03
C THR A 181 1.13 -24.40 19.53
N VAL A 182 0.69 -25.59 19.83
CA VAL A 182 -0.68 -26.05 19.59
C VAL A 182 -1.18 -26.71 20.88
N ARG A 183 -2.26 -26.17 21.43
CA ARG A 183 -2.91 -26.71 22.62
C ARG A 183 -4.28 -27.22 22.24
N ILE A 184 -4.60 -28.42 22.74
CA ILE A 184 -5.91 -29.01 22.58
C ILE A 184 -6.43 -29.34 24.00
N THR A 185 -7.67 -28.93 24.27
CA THR A 185 -8.35 -29.22 25.49
C THR A 185 -9.71 -29.84 25.23
N ASN A 186 -10.04 -30.90 25.95
CA ASN A 186 -11.40 -31.45 26.02
C ASN A 186 -11.77 -31.56 27.49
N SER A 187 -12.71 -30.73 27.92
CA SER A 187 -13.15 -30.71 29.34
C SER A 187 -13.92 -31.96 29.76
N ALA A 188 -14.64 -32.58 28.83
CA ALA A 188 -15.44 -33.78 29.12
C ALA A 188 -14.57 -35.03 29.34
N LEU A 189 -13.40 -35.09 28.63
CA LEU A 189 -12.46 -36.20 28.75
C LEU A 189 -11.27 -35.91 29.67
N GLY A 190 -11.19 -34.70 30.25
CA GLY A 190 -10.04 -34.25 31.03
C GLY A 190 -8.72 -34.18 30.25
N LEU A 191 -8.82 -34.17 28.88
CA LEU A 191 -7.66 -34.14 28.01
C LEU A 191 -7.08 -32.74 27.90
N LYS A 192 -5.76 -32.65 28.11
CA LYS A 192 -4.98 -31.45 27.85
C LYS A 192 -3.71 -31.86 27.15
N VAL A 193 -3.57 -31.43 25.89
CA VAL A 193 -2.38 -31.68 25.06
C VAL A 193 -1.77 -30.32 24.74
N ASP A 194 -0.57 -30.05 25.25
CA ASP A 194 0.13 -28.78 25.08
C ASP A 194 1.06 -28.73 23.85
N SER A 195 1.28 -29.87 23.18
CA SER A 195 1.99 -29.95 21.91
C SER A 195 1.59 -31.21 21.16
N ILE A 196 1.56 -31.11 19.83
CA ILE A 196 1.28 -32.25 18.95
C ILE A 196 2.54 -32.54 18.14
N PRO A 197 3.24 -33.65 18.40
CA PRO A 197 4.38 -34.05 17.58
C PRO A 197 3.98 -34.17 16.11
N GLY A 198 4.82 -33.66 15.21
CA GLY A 198 4.55 -33.67 13.77
C GLY A 198 3.69 -32.50 13.24
N VAL A 199 3.15 -31.65 14.14
CA VAL A 199 2.43 -30.41 13.75
C VAL A 199 3.21 -29.17 14.18
N THR A 200 3.79 -29.21 15.37
CA THR A 200 4.61 -28.10 15.89
C THR A 200 5.93 -28.01 15.13
N ASN A 201 6.30 -26.81 14.71
CA ASN A 201 7.48 -26.50 13.89
C ASN A 201 7.49 -27.05 12.46
N VAL A 202 6.37 -27.59 11.96
CA VAL A 202 6.24 -27.93 10.55
C VAL A 202 5.75 -26.69 9.78
N PRO A 203 6.56 -26.12 8.87
CA PRO A 203 6.16 -24.93 8.13
C PRO A 203 5.06 -25.26 7.11
N VAL A 204 4.05 -24.42 7.06
CA VAL A 204 2.98 -24.46 6.05
C VAL A 204 3.14 -23.27 5.13
N GLN A 205 3.28 -23.55 3.83
CA GLN A 205 3.36 -22.51 2.81
C GLN A 205 1.97 -22.13 2.33
N VAL A 206 1.70 -20.81 2.29
CA VAL A 206 0.45 -20.24 1.80
C VAL A 206 0.76 -19.36 0.60
N CYS A 207 0.18 -19.70 -0.55
CA CYS A 207 0.35 -18.93 -1.77
C CYS A 207 -0.47 -17.64 -1.70
N THR A 208 0.20 -16.48 -1.62
CA THR A 208 -0.46 -15.16 -1.66
C THR A 208 -0.51 -14.60 -3.07
N ALA A 209 0.38 -15.04 -3.97
CA ALA A 209 0.43 -14.57 -5.35
C ALA A 209 -0.88 -14.79 -6.12
N GLN A 210 -1.67 -15.79 -5.78
CA GLN A 210 -2.98 -16.04 -6.39
C GLN A 210 -4.03 -14.95 -6.12
N PHE A 211 -3.76 -14.03 -5.20
CA PHE A 211 -4.64 -12.90 -4.85
C PHE A 211 -4.04 -11.56 -5.27
N LEU A 212 -2.84 -11.56 -5.81
CA LEU A 212 -2.10 -10.36 -6.19
C LEU A 212 -1.82 -10.35 -7.70
N PRO A 213 -1.78 -9.18 -8.34
CA PRO A 213 -1.23 -9.05 -9.69
C PRO A 213 0.12 -9.75 -9.81
N SER A 214 0.33 -10.43 -10.93
CA SER A 214 1.46 -11.35 -11.13
C SER A 214 2.84 -10.72 -10.97
N GLN A 215 2.93 -9.41 -11.07
CA GLN A 215 4.16 -8.62 -10.91
C GLN A 215 4.46 -8.27 -9.45
N LEU A 216 3.43 -8.22 -8.60
CA LEU A 216 3.60 -7.89 -7.18
C LEU A 216 4.28 -9.03 -6.41
N ARG A 217 5.16 -8.64 -5.50
CA ARG A 217 5.89 -9.54 -4.59
C ARG A 217 5.77 -9.06 -3.15
N VAL A 218 5.46 -9.96 -2.26
CA VAL A 218 5.51 -9.70 -0.82
C VAL A 218 6.98 -9.69 -0.38
N ARG A 219 7.49 -8.55 0.05
CA ARG A 219 8.89 -8.38 0.46
C ARG A 219 9.12 -8.63 1.94
N SER A 220 8.23 -8.12 2.76
CA SER A 220 8.31 -8.32 4.20
C SER A 220 6.93 -8.39 4.82
N LEU A 221 6.88 -9.02 5.96
CA LEU A 221 5.73 -9.09 6.83
C LEU A 221 6.21 -8.79 8.24
N ASP A 222 5.78 -7.67 8.79
CA ASP A 222 6.06 -7.25 10.16
C ASP A 222 4.80 -7.38 10.99
N ILE A 223 4.86 -8.20 12.03
CA ILE A 223 3.74 -8.44 12.92
C ILE A 223 4.14 -8.12 14.35
N THR A 224 3.44 -7.18 14.94
CA THR A 224 3.49 -6.85 16.37
C THR A 224 2.17 -7.20 17.03
N SER A 225 2.09 -7.08 18.33
CA SER A 225 0.82 -7.29 19.07
C SER A 225 -0.24 -6.21 18.75
N SER A 226 0.16 -5.07 18.19
CA SER A 226 -0.73 -3.94 17.87
C SER A 226 -1.16 -3.89 16.41
N GLU A 227 -0.31 -4.31 15.48
CA GLU A 227 -0.54 -4.20 14.04
C GLU A 227 0.23 -5.26 13.23
N ALA A 228 -0.25 -5.53 12.04
CA ALA A 228 0.43 -6.29 11.00
C ALA A 228 0.67 -5.41 9.78
N SER A 229 1.89 -5.33 9.30
CA SER A 229 2.30 -4.57 8.13
C SER A 229 2.87 -5.50 7.07
N VAL A 230 2.39 -5.35 5.84
CA VAL A 230 2.82 -6.13 4.67
C VAL A 230 3.40 -5.17 3.65
N ARG A 231 4.67 -5.35 3.30
CA ARG A 231 5.29 -4.60 2.21
C ARG A 231 5.28 -5.40 0.93
N VAL A 232 4.79 -4.80 -0.12
CA VAL A 232 4.73 -5.37 -1.48
C VAL A 232 5.50 -4.49 -2.44
N THR A 233 6.14 -5.10 -3.44
CA THR A 233 6.87 -4.35 -4.47
C THR A 233 6.64 -4.94 -5.85
N ALA A 234 6.79 -4.09 -6.87
CA ALA A 234 6.91 -4.53 -8.26
C ALA A 234 7.89 -3.62 -8.99
N ASP A 235 8.77 -4.21 -9.80
CA ASP A 235 9.70 -3.44 -10.63
C ASP A 235 8.95 -2.74 -11.80
N SER A 236 7.86 -3.36 -12.27
CA SER A 236 6.94 -2.81 -13.27
C SER A 236 5.54 -3.36 -13.04
N LEU A 237 4.52 -2.51 -13.15
CA LEU A 237 3.12 -2.90 -13.02
C LEU A 237 2.30 -2.27 -14.16
N PRO A 238 1.68 -3.08 -15.05
CA PRO A 238 0.80 -2.58 -16.09
C PRO A 238 -0.48 -1.99 -15.48
N LEU A 239 -0.84 -0.76 -15.87
CA LEU A 239 -2.06 -0.08 -15.40
C LEU A 239 -3.33 -0.48 -16.15
N ASN A 240 -3.24 -1.39 -17.12
CA ASN A 240 -4.43 -1.89 -17.82
C ASN A 240 -5.15 -2.98 -17.00
N GLU A 241 -6.46 -3.12 -17.22
CA GLU A 241 -7.28 -4.09 -16.52
C GLU A 241 -6.73 -5.52 -16.59
N GLN A 242 -6.23 -5.94 -17.75
CA GLN A 242 -5.69 -7.28 -17.96
C GLN A 242 -4.43 -7.52 -17.10
N GLY A 243 -3.54 -6.52 -17.00
CA GLY A 243 -2.34 -6.60 -16.18
C GLY A 243 -2.65 -6.67 -14.69
N LEU A 244 -3.61 -5.87 -14.23
CA LEU A 244 -4.04 -5.84 -12.83
C LEU A 244 -4.85 -7.08 -12.42
N GLN A 245 -5.62 -7.66 -13.35
CA GLN A 245 -6.43 -8.86 -13.08
C GLN A 245 -5.65 -10.17 -13.27
N THR A 246 -4.49 -10.13 -13.95
CA THR A 246 -3.65 -11.32 -14.10
C THR A 246 -2.94 -11.61 -12.79
N VAL A 247 -3.47 -12.60 -12.06
CA VAL A 247 -2.89 -13.00 -10.77
C VAL A 247 -1.65 -13.88 -10.92
N GLY A 248 -0.80 -13.86 -9.89
CA GLY A 248 0.40 -14.70 -9.84
C GLY A 248 0.08 -16.16 -9.55
N LYS A 249 1.14 -17.00 -9.60
CA LYS A 249 1.08 -18.43 -9.28
C LYS A 249 2.28 -18.78 -8.41
N CYS A 250 2.04 -19.68 -7.46
CA CYS A 250 3.12 -20.36 -6.76
C CYS A 250 3.51 -21.62 -7.54
N GLY A 251 4.76 -21.95 -7.51
CA GLY A 251 5.29 -23.18 -8.12
C GLY A 251 4.99 -24.41 -7.29
#